data_ca92fda64c3214454508d8cd36074f53
#
_entry.id   ca92fda64c3214454508d8cd36074f53
#
_cell.length_a   1.000
_cell.length_b   1.000
_cell.length_c   1.000
_cell.angle_alpha   90.00
_cell.angle_beta   90.00
_cell.angle_gamma   90.00
#
_symmetry.space_group_name_H-M   'P 1'
#
loop_
_entity.id
_entity.type
_entity.pdbx_description
1 polymer ?
#
loop_
_entity_poly.entity_id
_entity_poly.type
_entity_poly.pdbx_seq_one_letter_code
_entity_poly.pdbx_strand_id
1 'polypeptide(L)'
;MAPYDALDSVLILFLLIDFLIRFLEGLQKFLGENSEILIHDYRKGYDHTIVYALNPAVSGRAVGGSPKGGMITQLGKDIEPMKDSIQTFSNGPKDRFYKSFTTLIPDENGKIVGSVCVNLDVSDLLNAQRALGAFVQYPMTHHAPTNDIDALATKNVDDILKYYMKQAELLVGK
;
A
#
# COMPACT_ATOMS: atom_id res chain seq x y z
N MET A 1 -40.62 2.42 10.22
CA MET A 1 -39.46 2.49 11.11
C MET A 1 -39.56 3.82 11.87
N ALA A 2 -39.68 3.83 13.21
CA ALA A 2 -39.72 5.08 13.97
C ALA A 2 -38.35 5.79 13.78
N PRO A 3 -38.35 7.12 13.56
CA PRO A 3 -37.10 7.87 13.50
C PRO A 3 -36.41 7.77 14.87
N TYR A 4 -35.08 7.50 14.84
CA TYR A 4 -34.26 7.60 16.04
C TYR A 4 -34.41 9.02 16.61
N ASP A 5 -34.57 9.12 17.93
CA ASP A 5 -34.56 10.43 18.57
C ASP A 5 -33.11 11.01 18.59
N ALA A 6 -32.98 12.28 18.96
CA ALA A 6 -31.70 12.95 18.99
C ALA A 6 -30.71 12.30 19.96
N LEU A 7 -31.21 11.69 21.05
CA LEU A 7 -30.38 11.01 22.06
C LEU A 7 -29.86 9.69 21.51
N ASP A 8 -30.69 8.91 20.81
CA ASP A 8 -30.30 7.68 20.13
C ASP A 8 -29.23 7.94 19.07
N SER A 9 -29.38 9.03 18.30
CA SER A 9 -28.40 9.44 17.28
C SER A 9 -27.05 9.78 17.88
N VAL A 10 -27.02 10.49 19.00
CA VAL A 10 -25.77 10.83 19.74
C VAL A 10 -25.12 9.55 20.30
N LEU A 11 -25.90 8.65 20.89
CA LEU A 11 -25.40 7.40 21.43
C LEU A 11 -24.79 6.53 20.33
N ILE A 12 -25.47 6.40 19.19
CA ILE A 12 -24.96 5.67 18.02
C ILE A 12 -23.63 6.27 17.54
N LEU A 13 -23.53 7.61 17.46
CA LEU A 13 -22.30 8.27 17.07
C LEU A 13 -21.14 7.95 18.03
N PHE A 14 -21.37 7.99 19.35
CA PHE A 14 -20.37 7.59 20.34
C PHE A 14 -19.91 6.14 20.16
N LEU A 15 -20.83 5.20 19.95
CA LEU A 15 -20.51 3.80 19.74
C LEU A 15 -19.70 3.58 18.45
N LEU A 16 -20.02 4.31 17.38
CA LEU A 16 -19.29 4.25 16.12
C LEU A 16 -17.87 4.80 16.25
N ILE A 17 -17.70 5.92 16.97
CA ILE A 17 -16.36 6.51 17.23
C ILE A 17 -15.52 5.54 18.08
N ASP A 18 -16.06 5.00 19.17
CA ASP A 18 -15.36 4.03 20.02
C ASP A 18 -14.97 2.78 19.22
N PHE A 19 -15.91 2.25 18.44
CA PHE A 19 -15.64 1.11 17.55
C PHE A 19 -14.52 1.43 16.56
N LEU A 20 -14.56 2.60 15.90
CA LEU A 20 -13.55 3.00 14.92
C LEU A 20 -12.17 3.09 15.57
N ILE A 21 -12.06 3.73 16.73
CA ILE A 21 -10.77 3.85 17.44
C ILE A 21 -10.22 2.46 17.76
N ARG A 22 -11.00 1.58 18.37
CA ARG A 22 -10.58 0.21 18.69
C ARG A 22 -10.22 -0.61 17.46
N PHE A 23 -10.96 -0.41 16.36
CA PHE A 23 -10.66 -1.05 15.08
C PHE A 23 -9.31 -0.59 14.52
N LEU A 24 -9.04 0.71 14.53
CA LEU A 24 -7.77 1.28 14.06
C LEU A 24 -6.59 0.84 14.95
N GLU A 25 -6.76 0.78 16.26
CA GLU A 25 -5.75 0.25 17.17
C GLU A 25 -5.45 -1.23 16.92
N GLY A 26 -6.49 -2.03 16.69
CA GLY A 26 -6.34 -3.44 16.32
C GLY A 26 -5.65 -3.60 14.97
N LEU A 27 -6.03 -2.80 13.98
CA LEU A 27 -5.43 -2.80 12.65
C LEU A 27 -3.95 -2.43 12.70
N GLN A 28 -3.57 -1.39 13.47
CA GLN A 28 -2.17 -1.00 13.62
C GLN A 28 -1.34 -2.12 14.25
N LYS A 29 -1.84 -2.77 15.31
CA LYS A 29 -1.18 -3.93 15.95
C LYS A 29 -1.06 -5.12 14.99
N PHE A 30 -2.09 -5.37 14.18
CA PHE A 30 -2.09 -6.44 13.17
C PHE A 30 -1.06 -6.18 12.06
N LEU A 31 -0.90 -4.93 11.61
CA LEU A 31 0.07 -4.54 10.60
C LEU A 31 1.51 -4.48 11.14
N GLY A 32 1.69 -4.38 12.45
CA GLY A 32 2.98 -4.40 13.13
C GLY A 32 3.66 -3.04 13.29
N GLU A 33 4.89 -3.07 13.80
CA GLU A 33 5.64 -1.89 14.24
C GLU A 33 6.01 -0.92 13.11
N ASN A 34 6.04 -1.39 11.87
CA ASN A 34 6.35 -0.57 10.70
C ASN A 34 5.13 0.16 10.14
N SER A 35 3.99 0.11 10.84
CA SER A 35 2.76 0.79 10.41
C SER A 35 2.41 1.95 11.32
N GLU A 36 1.85 3.01 10.71
CA GLU A 36 1.23 4.11 11.43
C GLU A 36 -0.18 4.35 10.90
N ILE A 37 -1.07 4.88 11.74
CA ILE A 37 -2.39 5.34 11.34
C ILE A 37 -2.57 6.78 11.80
N LEU A 38 -3.04 7.64 10.89
CA LEU A 38 -3.26 9.06 11.15
C LEU A 38 -4.70 9.41 10.78
N ILE A 39 -5.34 10.24 11.61
CA ILE A 39 -6.61 10.89 11.28
C ILE A 39 -6.34 12.37 11.11
N HIS A 40 -6.78 12.91 9.99
CA HIS A 40 -6.68 14.33 9.65
C HIS A 40 -8.05 15.01 9.71
N ASP A 41 -8.07 16.22 10.24
CA ASP A 41 -9.19 17.17 10.19
C ASP A 41 -8.76 18.42 9.39
N TYR A 42 -9.41 18.68 8.26
CA TYR A 42 -9.07 19.79 7.36
C TYR A 42 -9.90 21.03 7.56
N ARG A 43 -10.88 21.01 8.49
CA ARG A 43 -11.84 22.12 8.69
C ARG A 43 -11.18 23.41 9.16
N LYS A 44 -9.99 23.32 9.78
CA LYS A 44 -9.21 24.46 10.27
C LYS A 44 -7.99 24.82 9.42
N GLY A 45 -7.93 24.32 8.18
CA GLY A 45 -6.79 24.48 7.27
C GLY A 45 -5.84 23.29 7.29
N TYR A 46 -4.66 23.44 6.67
CA TYR A 46 -3.76 22.31 6.40
C TYR A 46 -2.50 22.28 7.25
N ASP A 47 -2.27 23.28 8.10
CA ASP A 47 -1.02 23.38 8.89
C ASP A 47 -1.00 22.48 10.13
N HIS A 48 -2.19 22.18 10.69
CA HIS A 48 -2.33 21.42 11.93
C HIS A 48 -3.48 20.41 11.82
N THR A 49 -3.35 19.46 10.91
CA THR A 49 -4.49 18.59 10.56
C THR A 49 -4.52 17.28 11.33
N ILE A 50 -3.39 16.78 11.83
CA ILE A 50 -3.35 15.49 12.52
C ILE A 50 -4.01 15.63 13.89
N VAL A 51 -5.19 14.98 14.03
CA VAL A 51 -5.97 14.99 15.29
C VAL A 51 -5.82 13.70 16.08
N TYR A 52 -5.38 12.62 15.41
CA TYR A 52 -5.13 11.33 16.05
C TYR A 52 -3.98 10.61 15.33
N ALA A 53 -3.10 9.94 16.09
CA ALA A 53 -1.95 9.23 15.56
C ALA A 53 -1.66 7.95 16.35
N LEU A 54 -1.57 6.83 15.67
CA LEU A 54 -1.09 5.55 16.18
C LEU A 54 0.30 5.29 15.61
N ASN A 55 1.26 4.99 16.46
CA ASN A 55 2.65 4.73 16.13
C ASN A 55 3.31 5.81 15.23
N PRO A 56 3.22 7.09 15.59
CA PRO A 56 3.68 8.20 14.75
C PRO A 56 5.20 8.23 14.55
N ALA A 57 5.96 7.43 15.29
CA ALA A 57 7.42 7.31 15.15
C ALA A 57 7.84 6.76 13.76
N VAL A 58 6.96 6.02 13.07
CA VAL A 58 7.23 5.45 11.73
C VAL A 58 7.57 6.54 10.73
N SER A 59 6.81 7.63 10.67
CA SER A 59 7.05 8.74 9.75
C SER A 59 7.63 9.98 10.42
N GLY A 60 7.72 9.99 11.77
CA GLY A 60 8.11 11.16 12.56
C GLY A 60 7.05 12.26 12.59
N ARG A 61 5.78 11.93 12.29
CA ARG A 61 4.65 12.84 12.41
C ARG A 61 4.11 12.84 13.84
N ALA A 62 3.34 13.87 14.21
CA ALA A 62 2.73 13.95 15.53
C ALA A 62 1.36 14.62 15.45
N VAL A 63 0.52 14.42 16.47
CA VAL A 63 -0.72 15.17 16.63
C VAL A 63 -0.42 16.67 16.61
N GLY A 64 -1.25 17.46 15.92
CA GLY A 64 -1.01 18.86 15.64
C GLY A 64 -0.09 19.14 14.45
N GLY A 65 0.47 18.11 13.81
CA GLY A 65 1.29 18.25 12.62
C GLY A 65 0.47 18.42 11.34
N SER A 66 1.17 18.77 10.25
CA SER A 66 0.59 18.91 8.92
C SER A 66 0.67 17.62 8.13
N PRO A 67 -0.17 17.43 7.07
CA PRO A 67 0.03 16.37 6.10
C PRO A 67 1.33 16.61 5.37
N LYS A 68 2.12 15.55 5.14
CA LYS A 68 3.34 15.60 4.32
C LYS A 68 3.12 14.79 3.04
N GLY A 69 3.72 15.24 1.94
CA GLY A 69 3.68 14.54 0.65
C GLY A 69 2.63 15.07 -0.33
N GLY A 70 2.41 14.33 -1.42
CA GLY A 70 1.61 14.76 -2.57
C GLY A 70 0.14 15.10 -2.30
N MET A 71 -0.39 14.75 -1.13
CA MET A 71 -1.77 15.09 -0.75
C MET A 71 -1.97 16.62 -0.63
N ILE A 72 -0.98 17.38 -0.09
CA ILE A 72 -1.07 18.84 0.01
C ILE A 72 -1.12 19.50 -1.36
N THR A 73 -0.36 18.96 -2.31
CA THR A 73 -0.34 19.47 -3.69
C THR A 73 -1.65 19.21 -4.44
N GLN A 74 -2.43 18.22 -4.00
CA GLN A 74 -3.74 17.91 -4.56
C GLN A 74 -4.86 18.72 -3.90
N LEU A 75 -4.78 19.01 -2.60
CA LEU A 75 -5.78 19.78 -1.85
C LEU A 75 -5.87 21.27 -2.26
N GLY A 76 -4.82 21.81 -2.88
CA GLY A 76 -4.75 23.24 -3.28
C GLY A 76 -4.97 23.51 -4.77
N LYS A 77 -5.27 22.50 -5.58
CA LYS A 77 -5.57 22.65 -7.00
C LYS A 77 -6.98 22.16 -7.26
N ASP A 78 -7.74 22.88 -8.09
CA ASP A 78 -9.05 22.49 -8.63
C ASP A 78 -8.93 21.25 -9.55
N ILE A 79 -8.29 20.20 -9.07
CA ILE A 79 -8.04 18.96 -9.77
C ILE A 79 -9.07 17.96 -9.26
N GLU A 80 -9.68 17.24 -10.18
CA GLU A 80 -10.65 16.14 -10.05
C GLU A 80 -11.03 15.71 -8.62
N PRO A 81 -12.27 15.35 -8.35
CA PRO A 81 -12.73 15.01 -6.99
C PRO A 81 -11.75 14.01 -6.39
N MET A 82 -11.12 14.38 -5.27
CA MET A 82 -10.22 13.51 -4.51
C MET A 82 -10.93 12.19 -4.25
N LYS A 83 -10.23 11.10 -4.52
CA LYS A 83 -10.72 9.73 -4.30
C LYS A 83 -9.86 9.03 -3.26
N ASP A 84 -10.44 8.06 -2.59
CA ASP A 84 -9.68 7.11 -1.81
C ASP A 84 -8.53 6.53 -2.66
N SER A 85 -7.37 6.41 -2.07
CA SER A 85 -6.17 6.05 -2.83
C SER A 85 -5.30 5.03 -2.11
N ILE A 86 -4.66 4.19 -2.91
CA ILE A 86 -3.53 3.36 -2.46
C ILE A 86 -2.33 3.74 -3.32
N GLN A 87 -1.25 4.16 -2.69
CA GLN A 87 -0.05 4.59 -3.39
C GLN A 87 1.22 4.19 -2.64
N THR A 88 2.33 4.11 -3.36
CA THR A 88 3.66 3.96 -2.76
C THR A 88 4.45 5.23 -3.02
N PHE A 89 5.07 5.77 -2.01
CA PHE A 89 5.86 6.99 -2.11
C PHE A 89 7.15 6.89 -1.28
N SER A 90 8.18 7.62 -1.72
CA SER A 90 9.38 7.86 -0.93
C SER A 90 9.23 9.13 -0.12
N ASN A 91 9.63 9.12 1.13
CA ASN A 91 9.52 10.29 2.00
C ASN A 91 10.79 10.50 2.82
N GLY A 92 11.36 11.72 2.67
CA GLY A 92 12.37 12.28 3.55
C GLY A 92 13.80 11.86 3.27
N PRO A 93 14.75 12.40 4.09
CA PRO A 93 16.20 12.33 3.85
C PRO A 93 16.80 10.92 4.07
N LYS A 94 16.00 9.94 4.44
CA LYS A 94 16.43 8.56 4.69
C LYS A 94 15.98 7.58 3.61
N ASP A 95 15.46 8.05 2.47
CA ASP A 95 14.94 7.22 1.37
C ASP A 95 14.03 6.07 1.82
N ARG A 96 13.17 6.35 2.82
CA ARG A 96 12.19 5.38 3.28
C ARG A 96 11.02 5.32 2.30
N PHE A 97 10.53 4.12 2.08
CA PHE A 97 9.41 3.85 1.18
C PHE A 97 8.19 3.45 1.99
N TYR A 98 7.08 4.12 1.71
CA TYR A 98 5.81 3.86 2.37
C TYR A 98 4.77 3.40 1.37
N LYS A 99 4.04 2.34 1.71
CA LYS A 99 2.76 2.03 1.08
C LYS A 99 1.68 2.69 1.91
N SER A 100 0.90 3.57 1.28
CA SER A 100 -0.14 4.36 1.94
C SER A 100 -1.50 4.02 1.39
N PHE A 101 -2.46 3.88 2.28
CA PHE A 101 -3.88 3.85 1.99
C PHE A 101 -4.51 5.08 2.63
N THR A 102 -5.31 5.82 1.88
CA THR A 102 -6.00 7.01 2.35
C THR A 102 -7.47 6.92 2.02
N THR A 103 -8.32 7.01 3.02
CA THR A 103 -9.77 7.15 2.89
C THR A 103 -10.18 8.55 3.27
N LEU A 104 -10.99 9.18 2.41
CA LEU A 104 -11.44 10.55 2.57
C LEU A 104 -12.73 10.60 3.39
N ILE A 105 -12.89 11.64 4.16
CA ILE A 105 -14.08 11.91 4.96
C ILE A 105 -14.78 13.14 4.35
N PRO A 106 -15.88 12.95 3.60
CA PRO A 106 -16.71 14.06 3.11
C PRO A 106 -17.68 14.56 4.18
N ASP A 107 -18.05 15.84 4.11
CA ASP A 107 -19.21 16.37 4.81
C ASP A 107 -20.53 16.05 4.05
N GLU A 108 -21.64 16.54 4.56
CA GLU A 108 -22.99 16.35 3.96
C GLU A 108 -23.14 16.94 2.55
N ASN A 109 -22.26 17.87 2.15
CA ASN A 109 -22.24 18.50 0.83
C ASN A 109 -21.19 17.83 -0.10
N GLY A 110 -20.52 16.76 0.35
CA GLY A 110 -19.47 16.08 -0.39
C GLY A 110 -18.10 16.77 -0.34
N LYS A 111 -17.96 17.86 0.43
CA LYS A 111 -16.68 18.53 0.64
C LYS A 111 -15.80 17.68 1.57
N ILE A 112 -14.56 17.43 1.16
CA ILE A 112 -13.61 16.68 1.98
C ILE A 112 -13.20 17.51 3.20
N VAL A 113 -13.51 16.99 4.38
CA VAL A 113 -13.24 17.63 5.68
C VAL A 113 -12.21 16.90 6.51
N GLY A 114 -11.78 15.71 6.09
CA GLY A 114 -10.78 14.93 6.79
C GLY A 114 -10.33 13.73 5.99
N SER A 115 -9.44 12.94 6.57
CA SER A 115 -9.05 11.63 6.05
C SER A 115 -8.51 10.70 7.14
N VAL A 116 -8.58 9.40 6.88
CA VAL A 116 -7.84 8.37 7.60
C VAL A 116 -6.74 7.85 6.69
N CYS A 117 -5.50 7.89 7.17
CA CYS A 117 -4.33 7.39 6.44
C CYS A 117 -3.72 6.22 7.19
N VAL A 118 -3.48 5.11 6.48
CA VAL A 118 -2.71 3.97 6.97
C VAL A 118 -1.42 3.92 6.16
N ASN A 119 -0.28 4.06 6.81
CA ASN A 119 1.04 4.03 6.18
C ASN A 119 1.83 2.83 6.70
N LEU A 120 2.42 2.08 5.80
CA LEU A 120 3.30 0.96 6.10
C LEU A 120 4.68 1.27 5.51
N ASP A 121 5.71 1.30 6.36
CA ASP A 121 7.09 1.37 5.90
C ASP A 121 7.49 0.03 5.30
N VAL A 122 7.74 0.04 4.00
CA VAL A 122 8.09 -1.15 3.21
C VAL A 122 9.58 -1.16 2.80
N SER A 123 10.40 -0.28 3.39
CA SER A 123 11.81 -0.13 3.02
C SER A 123 12.57 -1.43 3.13
N ASP A 124 12.43 -2.14 4.24
CA ASP A 124 13.14 -3.40 4.47
C ASP A 124 12.65 -4.52 3.55
N LEU A 125 11.36 -4.55 3.22
CA LEU A 125 10.80 -5.48 2.23
C LEU A 125 11.37 -5.23 0.84
N LEU A 126 11.50 -3.96 0.44
CA LEU A 126 12.11 -3.60 -0.84
C LEU A 126 13.61 -3.92 -0.88
N ASN A 127 14.32 -3.73 0.23
CA ASN A 127 15.73 -4.12 0.34
C ASN A 127 15.90 -5.64 0.25
N ALA A 128 15.06 -6.41 0.95
CA ALA A 128 15.04 -7.86 0.86
C ALA A 128 14.72 -8.34 -0.58
N GLN A 129 13.74 -7.73 -1.23
CA GLN A 129 13.42 -8.03 -2.64
C GLN A 129 14.62 -7.78 -3.56
N ARG A 130 15.31 -6.64 -3.40
CA ARG A 130 16.51 -6.30 -4.19
C ARG A 130 17.64 -7.30 -3.94
N ALA A 131 17.89 -7.67 -2.67
CA ALA A 131 18.91 -8.63 -2.31
C ALA A 131 18.62 -10.02 -2.90
N LEU A 132 17.37 -10.49 -2.81
CA LEU A 132 16.94 -11.74 -3.44
C LEU A 132 17.08 -11.68 -4.96
N GLY A 133 16.65 -10.58 -5.58
CA GLY A 133 16.80 -10.38 -7.02
C GLY A 133 18.27 -10.43 -7.47
N ALA A 134 19.16 -9.78 -6.75
CA ALA A 134 20.60 -9.82 -7.04
C ALA A 134 21.21 -11.22 -6.85
N PHE A 135 20.74 -11.97 -5.86
CA PHE A 135 21.19 -13.33 -5.59
C PHE A 135 20.74 -14.32 -6.68
N VAL A 136 19.54 -14.14 -7.23
CA VAL A 136 18.96 -15.01 -8.26
C VAL A 136 19.45 -14.62 -9.66
N GLN A 137 19.97 -13.41 -9.85
CA GLN A 137 20.55 -12.99 -11.12
C GLN A 137 21.88 -13.70 -11.34
N TYR A 138 21.84 -14.82 -12.09
CA TYR A 138 23.04 -15.38 -12.68
C TYR A 138 23.49 -14.46 -13.82
N PRO A 139 24.80 -14.11 -13.91
CA PRO A 139 25.32 -13.63 -15.18
C PRO A 139 25.06 -14.75 -16.20
N MET A 140 24.22 -14.51 -17.16
CA MET A 140 24.06 -15.39 -18.32
C MET A 140 25.39 -15.38 -19.07
N THR A 141 26.34 -16.20 -18.61
CA THR A 141 27.50 -16.54 -19.42
C THR A 141 26.94 -17.28 -20.63
N HIS A 142 27.22 -16.79 -21.82
CA HIS A 142 26.78 -17.32 -23.11
C HIS A 142 27.29 -18.73 -23.42
N HIS A 143 27.47 -19.55 -22.39
CA HIS A 143 27.89 -20.97 -22.47
C HIS A 143 26.94 -21.92 -21.76
N ALA A 144 25.71 -21.50 -21.45
CA ALA A 144 24.68 -22.50 -21.27
C ALA A 144 24.52 -23.18 -22.63
N PRO A 145 24.67 -24.50 -22.74
CA PRO A 145 24.17 -25.18 -23.91
C PRO A 145 22.73 -24.71 -24.07
N THR A 146 22.36 -24.25 -25.23
CA THR A 146 21.02 -23.82 -25.60
C THR A 146 20.05 -25.00 -25.53
N ASN A 147 19.92 -25.56 -24.36
CA ASN A 147 18.80 -26.42 -24.03
C ASN A 147 17.71 -25.41 -23.64
N ASP A 148 16.90 -25.09 -24.64
CA ASP A 148 15.76 -24.18 -24.61
C ASP A 148 14.70 -24.57 -23.57
N ILE A 149 15.10 -24.81 -22.31
CA ILE A 149 14.17 -25.09 -21.22
C ILE A 149 13.25 -23.88 -20.98
N ASP A 150 13.81 -22.67 -21.09
CA ASP A 150 12.99 -21.43 -20.97
C ASP A 150 12.04 -21.25 -22.17
N ALA A 151 12.46 -21.72 -23.37
CA ALA A 151 11.60 -21.74 -24.54
C ALA A 151 10.54 -22.86 -24.46
N LEU A 152 10.82 -23.92 -23.72
CA LEU A 152 9.85 -25.01 -23.48
C LEU A 152 8.79 -24.62 -22.44
N ALA A 153 9.10 -23.76 -21.49
CA ALA A 153 8.16 -23.31 -20.45
C ALA A 153 6.97 -22.51 -21.02
N THR A 154 7.10 -21.99 -22.23
CA THR A 154 6.04 -21.26 -22.94
C THR A 154 5.28 -22.09 -23.96
N LYS A 155 5.68 -23.36 -24.17
CA LYS A 155 5.08 -24.27 -25.16
C LYS A 155 4.01 -25.15 -24.52
N ASN A 156 3.04 -25.57 -25.33
CA ASN A 156 2.07 -26.58 -24.90
C ASN A 156 2.74 -27.97 -24.78
N VAL A 157 2.03 -28.89 -24.11
CA VAL A 157 2.54 -30.24 -23.83
C VAL A 157 2.99 -30.99 -25.09
N ASP A 158 2.31 -30.79 -26.21
CA ASP A 158 2.64 -31.46 -27.50
C ASP A 158 3.97 -30.98 -28.05
N ASP A 159 4.30 -29.71 -27.91
CA ASP A 159 5.58 -29.15 -28.34
C ASP A 159 6.75 -29.66 -27.47
N ILE A 160 6.49 -29.80 -26.16
CA ILE A 160 7.46 -30.40 -25.23
C ILE A 160 7.73 -31.85 -25.57
N LEU A 161 6.69 -32.64 -25.84
CA LEU A 161 6.83 -34.06 -26.25
C LEU A 161 7.59 -34.20 -27.56
N LYS A 162 7.28 -33.40 -28.58
CA LYS A 162 8.00 -33.38 -29.87
C LYS A 162 9.49 -33.07 -29.69
N TYR A 163 9.82 -32.12 -28.81
CA TYR A 163 11.21 -31.80 -28.53
C TYR A 163 11.97 -33.00 -27.93
N TYR A 164 11.43 -33.65 -26.92
CA TYR A 164 12.08 -34.82 -26.30
C TYR A 164 12.15 -36.03 -27.24
N MET A 165 11.14 -36.26 -28.05
CA MET A 165 11.18 -37.31 -29.08
C MET A 165 12.33 -37.07 -30.06
N LYS A 166 12.49 -35.82 -30.53
CA LYS A 166 13.59 -35.46 -31.43
C LYS A 166 14.97 -35.65 -30.79
N GLN A 167 15.11 -35.30 -29.48
CA GLN A 167 16.35 -35.54 -28.73
C GLN A 167 16.64 -37.02 -28.58
N ALA A 168 15.64 -37.86 -28.32
CA ALA A 168 15.78 -39.30 -28.23
C ALA A 168 16.21 -39.94 -29.57
N GLU A 169 15.64 -39.46 -30.67
CA GLU A 169 16.06 -39.93 -32.04
C GLU A 169 17.53 -39.61 -32.33
N LEU A 170 18.01 -38.44 -31.92
CA LEU A 170 19.41 -38.05 -32.09
C LEU A 170 20.37 -38.89 -31.25
N LEU A 171 19.95 -39.33 -30.05
CA LEU A 171 20.75 -40.14 -29.15
C LEU A 171 20.81 -41.63 -29.60
N VAL A 172 19.79 -42.10 -30.26
CA VAL A 172 19.71 -43.52 -30.73
C VAL A 172 20.34 -43.73 -32.13
N GLY A 173 20.76 -42.65 -32.80
CA GLY A 173 21.55 -42.73 -34.04
C GLY A 173 20.77 -43.21 -35.25
N LYS A 174 19.48 -42.91 -35.33
CA LYS A 174 18.63 -43.17 -36.50
C LYS A 174 18.22 -41.86 -37.17
#